data_3c5460fc86dd6ae1c67815ebda4438b4
#
_entry.id   3c5460fc86dd6ae1c67815ebda4438b4
#
_cell.length_a   1.000
_cell.length_b   1.000
_cell.length_c   1.000
_cell.angle_alpha   90.00
_cell.angle_beta   90.00
_cell.angle_gamma   90.00
#
_symmetry.space_group_name_H-M   'P 1'
#
loop_
_entity.id
_entity.type
_entity.pdbx_description
1 polymer ?
#
loop_
_entity_poly.entity_id
_entity_poly.type
_entity_poly.pdbx_seq_one_letter_code
_entity_poly.pdbx_strand_id
1 'polypeptide(L)'
;ESHYASLGRDLVNDGHEIWLLGGTGDQAGAAAIGAEIGEGCINLAGATTILDAIDLIGLADRVVTNDSGLMHVAAAVGTRVIAIYGSTSATFTPPLTDDAEIVSLELDCSPCFKRQCPLGHKNCLNNLTPEKVRLVL
;
A
#
# COMPACT_ATOMS: atom_id res chain seq x y z
N GLU A 1 -8.32 4.85 -2.63
CA GLU A 1 -8.84 3.55 -3.15
C GLU A 1 -8.65 3.46 -4.66
N SER A 2 -9.13 4.42 -5.45
CA SER A 2 -9.04 4.39 -6.92
C SER A 2 -7.62 4.21 -7.47
N HIS A 3 -6.60 4.80 -6.85
CA HIS A 3 -5.19 4.60 -7.26
C HIS A 3 -4.73 3.16 -7.05
N TYR A 4 -5.10 2.53 -5.94
CA TYR A 4 -4.81 1.11 -5.71
C TYR A 4 -5.54 0.20 -6.71
N ALA A 5 -6.80 0.52 -7.00
CA ALA A 5 -7.56 -0.24 -7.99
C ALA A 5 -6.97 -0.11 -9.40
N SER A 6 -6.56 1.10 -9.80
CA SER A 6 -5.89 1.32 -11.08
C SER A 6 -4.56 0.56 -11.16
N LEU A 7 -3.72 0.67 -10.13
CA LEU A 7 -2.45 -0.05 -10.07
C LEU A 7 -2.66 -1.57 -10.11
N GLY A 8 -3.64 -2.08 -9.37
CA GLY A 8 -3.95 -3.51 -9.33
C GLY A 8 -4.42 -4.04 -10.68
N ARG A 9 -5.28 -3.30 -11.40
CA ARG A 9 -5.68 -3.67 -12.78
C ARG A 9 -4.49 -3.75 -13.73
N ASP A 10 -3.59 -2.75 -13.66
CA ASP A 10 -2.41 -2.74 -14.51
C ASP A 10 -1.52 -3.96 -14.24
N LEU A 11 -1.31 -4.29 -12.96
CA LEU A 11 -0.50 -5.44 -12.57
C LEU A 11 -1.15 -6.78 -12.96
N VAL A 12 -2.48 -6.90 -12.83
CA VAL A 12 -3.21 -8.09 -13.33
C VAL A 12 -3.04 -8.24 -14.85
N ASN A 13 -3.12 -7.14 -15.60
CA ASN A 13 -2.88 -7.16 -17.05
C ASN A 13 -1.44 -7.56 -17.41
N ASP A 14 -0.48 -7.29 -16.52
CA ASP A 14 0.92 -7.72 -16.66
C ASP A 14 1.14 -9.19 -16.20
N GLY A 15 0.09 -9.89 -15.76
CA GLY A 15 0.11 -11.30 -15.38
C GLY A 15 0.36 -11.57 -13.88
N HIS A 16 0.25 -10.56 -13.02
CA HIS A 16 0.35 -10.73 -11.57
C HIS A 16 -1.00 -11.08 -10.94
N GLU A 17 -0.97 -11.82 -9.85
CA GLU A 17 -2.11 -11.99 -8.95
C GLU A 17 -2.04 -10.96 -7.81
N ILE A 18 -3.16 -10.35 -7.45
CA ILE A 18 -3.23 -9.32 -6.42
C ILE A 18 -3.92 -9.84 -5.18
N TRP A 19 -3.26 -9.73 -4.04
CA TRP A 19 -3.82 -10.01 -2.73
C TRP A 19 -4.04 -8.71 -1.95
N LEU A 20 -5.27 -8.46 -1.54
CA LEU A 20 -5.61 -7.31 -0.68
C LEU A 20 -5.62 -7.77 0.77
N LEU A 21 -4.67 -7.27 1.55
CA LEU A 21 -4.54 -7.55 2.97
C LEU A 21 -4.94 -6.32 3.80
N GLY A 22 -5.54 -6.57 4.96
CA GLY A 22 -5.93 -5.53 5.90
C GLY A 22 -6.74 -6.08 7.07
N GLY A 23 -6.98 -5.26 8.06
CA GLY A 23 -7.83 -5.60 9.19
C GLY A 23 -9.33 -5.50 8.87
N THR A 24 -10.17 -5.78 9.86
CA THR A 24 -11.64 -5.68 9.71
C THR A 24 -12.12 -4.27 9.35
N GLY A 25 -11.37 -3.24 9.76
CA GLY A 25 -11.65 -1.84 9.39
C GLY A 25 -11.40 -1.51 7.93
N ASP A 26 -10.62 -2.32 7.22
CA ASP A 26 -10.23 -2.09 5.83
C ASP A 26 -11.15 -2.82 4.83
N GLN A 27 -12.05 -3.69 5.30
CA GLN A 27 -12.89 -4.55 4.47
C GLN A 27 -13.69 -3.80 3.40
N ALA A 28 -14.30 -2.68 3.76
CA ALA A 28 -15.12 -1.92 2.80
C ALA A 28 -14.26 -1.32 1.67
N GLY A 29 -13.11 -0.75 2.02
CA GLY A 29 -12.16 -0.21 1.04
C GLY A 29 -11.56 -1.30 0.16
N ALA A 30 -11.14 -2.41 0.75
CA ALA A 30 -10.62 -3.55 0.02
C ALA A 30 -11.66 -4.18 -0.91
N ALA A 31 -12.94 -4.27 -0.48
CA ALA A 31 -14.02 -4.75 -1.34
C ALA A 31 -14.24 -3.83 -2.55
N ALA A 32 -14.20 -2.51 -2.36
CA ALA A 32 -14.30 -1.55 -3.45
C ALA A 32 -13.13 -1.68 -4.43
N ILE A 33 -11.90 -1.77 -3.91
CA ILE A 33 -10.69 -1.97 -4.73
C ILE A 33 -10.78 -3.28 -5.51
N GLY A 34 -11.12 -4.40 -4.84
CA GLY A 34 -11.22 -5.71 -5.47
C GLY A 34 -12.29 -5.78 -6.55
N ALA A 35 -13.44 -5.13 -6.33
CA ALA A 35 -14.50 -5.03 -7.35
C ALA A 35 -14.06 -4.27 -8.61
N GLU A 36 -13.21 -3.25 -8.46
CA GLU A 36 -12.66 -2.49 -9.58
C GLU A 36 -11.51 -3.23 -10.30
N ILE A 37 -10.71 -4.04 -9.60
CA ILE A 37 -9.66 -4.86 -10.22
C ILE A 37 -10.30 -6.03 -10.97
N GLY A 38 -11.24 -6.73 -10.37
CA GLY A 38 -11.94 -7.88 -10.95
C GLY A 38 -11.15 -9.19 -10.83
N GLU A 39 -11.19 -9.99 -11.88
CA GLU A 39 -10.49 -11.29 -11.93
C GLU A 39 -8.98 -11.10 -11.75
N GLY A 40 -8.32 -12.00 -11.01
CA GLY A 40 -6.90 -11.88 -10.64
C GLY A 40 -6.66 -11.14 -9.33
N CYS A 41 -7.73 -10.71 -8.63
CA CYS A 41 -7.64 -10.09 -7.30
C CYS A 41 -8.34 -10.94 -6.24
N ILE A 42 -7.61 -11.27 -5.17
CA ILE A 42 -8.13 -11.99 -4.00
C ILE A 42 -8.21 -11.01 -2.82
N ASN A 43 -9.42 -10.76 -2.36
CA ASN A 43 -9.64 -9.90 -1.18
C ASN A 43 -9.62 -10.73 0.10
N LEU A 44 -8.58 -10.55 0.91
CA LEU A 44 -8.33 -11.23 2.18
C LEU A 44 -8.47 -10.27 3.38
N ALA A 45 -8.87 -9.02 3.16
CA ALA A 45 -9.01 -8.03 4.23
C ALA A 45 -10.06 -8.47 5.26
N GLY A 46 -9.66 -8.53 6.54
CA GLY A 46 -10.48 -9.00 7.64
C GLY A 46 -10.78 -10.49 7.66
N ALA A 47 -10.20 -11.28 6.73
CA ALA A 47 -10.35 -12.73 6.66
C ALA A 47 -9.09 -13.47 7.17
N THR A 48 -8.02 -12.75 7.47
CA THR A 48 -6.73 -13.29 7.93
C THR A 48 -6.42 -12.83 9.35
N THR A 49 -5.75 -13.71 10.10
CA THR A 49 -5.06 -13.32 11.34
C THR A 49 -3.75 -12.61 11.00
N ILE A 50 -3.10 -12.03 12.00
CA ILE A 50 -1.75 -11.43 11.79
C ILE A 50 -0.72 -12.49 11.38
N LEU A 51 -0.83 -13.70 11.87
CA LEU A 51 0.07 -14.80 11.49
C LEU A 51 -0.14 -15.21 10.04
N ASP A 52 -1.39 -15.35 9.59
CA ASP A 52 -1.70 -15.62 8.18
C ASP A 52 -1.17 -14.50 7.27
N ALA A 53 -1.29 -13.23 7.70
CA ALA A 53 -0.78 -12.08 6.94
C ALA A 53 0.76 -12.10 6.84
N ILE A 54 1.46 -12.51 7.90
CA ILE A 54 2.92 -12.69 7.88
C ILE A 54 3.31 -13.73 6.84
N ASP A 55 2.66 -14.89 6.84
CA ASP A 55 2.94 -15.98 5.91
C ASP A 55 2.64 -15.57 4.45
N LEU A 56 1.49 -14.95 4.21
CA LEU A 56 1.11 -14.45 2.88
C LEU A 56 2.08 -13.40 2.35
N ILE A 57 2.48 -12.44 3.20
CA ILE A 57 3.46 -11.41 2.84
C ILE A 57 4.81 -12.06 2.51
N GLY A 58 5.22 -13.08 3.26
CA GLY A 58 6.46 -13.80 2.99
C GLY A 58 6.46 -14.61 1.69
N LEU A 59 5.27 -14.92 1.13
CA LEU A 59 5.10 -15.60 -0.16
C LEU A 59 4.98 -14.62 -1.35
N ALA A 60 4.75 -13.35 -1.09
CA ALA A 60 4.58 -12.35 -2.13
C ALA A 60 5.94 -11.90 -2.71
N ASP A 61 5.98 -11.60 -4.00
CA ASP A 61 7.17 -11.04 -4.65
C ASP A 61 7.47 -9.63 -4.12
N ARG A 62 6.43 -8.86 -3.81
CA ARG A 62 6.52 -7.49 -3.31
C ARG A 62 5.24 -7.04 -2.62
N VAL A 63 5.36 -6.03 -1.79
CA VAL A 63 4.23 -5.41 -1.08
C VAL A 63 4.18 -3.92 -1.39
N VAL A 64 3.04 -3.45 -1.90
CA VAL A 64 2.73 -2.02 -2.02
C VAL A 64 1.84 -1.63 -0.85
N THR A 65 2.29 -0.72 -0.03
CA THR A 65 1.64 -0.41 1.24
C THR A 65 1.76 1.07 1.61
N ASN A 66 0.85 1.55 2.42
CA ASN A 66 1.05 2.83 3.13
C ASN A 66 2.00 2.61 4.32
N ASP A 67 2.42 3.71 4.97
CA ASP A 67 3.04 3.68 6.31
C ASP A 67 2.06 3.03 7.30
N SER A 68 2.27 1.75 7.59
CA SER A 68 1.36 0.88 8.35
C SER A 68 2.10 -0.28 9.04
N GLY A 69 1.41 -0.99 9.92
CA GLY A 69 1.98 -2.18 10.59
C GLY A 69 2.41 -3.27 9.61
N LEU A 70 1.65 -3.51 8.52
CA LEU A 70 2.00 -4.53 7.52
C LEU A 70 3.23 -4.15 6.68
N MET A 71 3.55 -2.87 6.54
CA MET A 71 4.81 -2.42 5.97
C MET A 71 6.01 -2.96 6.76
N HIS A 72 5.95 -2.86 8.08
CA HIS A 72 7.02 -3.35 8.95
C HIS A 72 7.07 -4.89 8.97
N VAL A 73 5.92 -5.55 8.85
CA VAL A 73 5.89 -7.01 8.66
C VAL A 73 6.61 -7.40 7.37
N ALA A 74 6.30 -6.75 6.25
CA ALA A 74 6.94 -7.04 4.97
C ALA A 74 8.47 -6.84 5.04
N ALA A 75 8.93 -5.76 5.66
CA ALA A 75 10.35 -5.53 5.90
C ALA A 75 10.98 -6.63 6.77
N ALA A 76 10.28 -7.08 7.81
CA ALA A 76 10.79 -8.08 8.75
C ALA A 76 10.90 -9.49 8.14
N VAL A 77 10.02 -9.86 7.21
CA VAL A 77 10.05 -11.16 6.52
C VAL A 77 10.90 -11.15 5.25
N GLY A 78 11.47 -9.99 4.88
CA GLY A 78 12.38 -9.87 3.73
C GLY A 78 11.68 -9.72 2.38
N THR A 79 10.39 -9.41 2.37
CA THR A 79 9.66 -9.12 1.13
C THR A 79 9.96 -7.69 0.68
N ARG A 80 10.20 -7.48 -0.63
CA ARG A 80 10.40 -6.14 -1.21
C ARG A 80 9.23 -5.22 -0.89
N VAL A 81 9.53 -4.01 -0.38
CA VAL A 81 8.52 -3.03 0.08
C VAL A 81 8.50 -1.82 -0.84
N ILE A 82 7.32 -1.48 -1.34
CA ILE A 82 7.04 -0.17 -1.95
C ILE A 82 6.14 0.60 -0.98
N ALA A 83 6.74 1.53 -0.24
CA ALA A 83 6.09 2.25 0.85
C ALA A 83 5.61 3.64 0.41
N ILE A 84 4.31 3.86 0.48
CA ILE A 84 3.65 5.12 0.11
C ILE A 84 3.51 6.00 1.35
N TYR A 85 4.13 7.16 1.32
CA TYR A 85 4.04 8.16 2.37
C TYR A 85 3.26 9.39 1.90
N GLY A 86 2.29 9.79 2.71
CA GLY A 86 1.50 10.99 2.48
C GLY A 86 1.67 12.00 3.60
N SER A 87 0.94 11.83 4.70
CA SER A 87 0.98 12.73 5.85
C SER A 87 2.08 12.41 6.87
N THR A 88 2.75 11.28 6.73
CA THR A 88 3.85 10.78 7.57
C THR A 88 5.19 10.86 6.84
N SER A 89 6.27 10.42 7.48
CA SER A 89 7.62 10.53 6.94
C SER A 89 8.43 9.26 7.20
N ALA A 90 9.08 8.76 6.15
CA ALA A 90 10.02 7.65 6.23
C ALA A 90 11.24 7.94 7.11
N THR A 91 11.53 9.20 7.44
CA THR A 91 12.59 9.56 8.40
C THR A 91 12.24 9.10 9.81
N PHE A 92 10.94 9.06 10.16
CA PHE A 92 10.48 8.67 11.51
C PHE A 92 10.06 7.20 11.59
N THR A 93 9.46 6.68 10.54
CA THR A 93 8.92 5.31 10.49
C THR A 93 9.37 4.60 9.21
N PRO A 94 10.69 4.41 8.97
CA PRO A 94 11.17 3.75 7.76
C PRO A 94 10.81 2.25 7.77
N PRO A 95 10.57 1.62 6.62
CA PRO A 95 10.68 0.18 6.52
C PRO A 95 12.12 -0.24 6.82
N LEU A 96 12.30 -1.15 7.79
CA LEU A 96 13.64 -1.55 8.25
C LEU A 96 14.21 -2.66 7.36
N THR A 97 14.45 -2.34 6.10
CA THR A 97 15.06 -3.22 5.09
C THR A 97 15.77 -2.37 4.04
N ASP A 98 16.82 -2.92 3.43
CA ASP A 98 17.52 -2.32 2.30
C ASP A 98 16.74 -2.51 0.97
N ASP A 99 15.78 -3.46 0.93
CA ASP A 99 14.93 -3.72 -0.22
C ASP A 99 13.58 -3.00 -0.10
N ALA A 100 13.66 -1.67 -0.01
CA ALA A 100 12.48 -0.82 0.05
C ALA A 100 12.61 0.41 -0.84
N GLU A 101 11.51 0.74 -1.52
CA GLU A 101 11.33 1.98 -2.26
C GLU A 101 10.34 2.89 -1.54
N ILE A 102 10.72 4.13 -1.32
CA ILE A 102 9.87 5.15 -0.69
C ILE A 102 9.24 6.01 -1.78
N VAL A 103 7.92 6.02 -1.82
CA VAL A 103 7.17 6.84 -2.78
C VAL A 103 6.39 7.91 -2.03
N SER A 104 6.78 9.16 -2.23
CA SER A 104 6.14 10.33 -1.61
C SER A 104 6.18 11.54 -2.54
N LEU A 105 5.41 12.56 -2.19
CA LEU A 105 5.47 13.88 -2.83
C LEU A 105 6.04 14.89 -1.85
N GLU A 106 7.02 15.66 -2.31
CA GLU A 106 7.55 16.81 -1.57
C GLU A 106 6.58 17.99 -1.70
N LEU A 107 5.70 18.15 -0.70
CA LEU A 107 4.76 19.27 -0.61
C LEU A 107 5.06 20.08 0.64
N ASP A 108 4.87 21.39 0.57
CA ASP A 108 5.08 22.31 1.71
C ASP A 108 4.24 21.93 2.94
N CYS A 109 3.11 21.25 2.75
CA CYS A 109 2.22 20.78 3.80
C CYS A 109 2.50 19.34 4.27
N SER A 110 3.50 18.63 3.72
CA SER A 110 3.84 17.25 4.06
C SER A 110 5.32 17.14 4.50
N PRO A 111 5.60 16.38 5.58
CA PRO A 111 4.69 15.60 6.43
C PRO A 111 3.94 16.47 7.46
N CYS A 112 2.65 16.30 7.61
CA CYS A 112 1.86 17.04 8.61
C CYS A 112 1.49 16.21 9.85
N PHE A 113 1.68 14.89 9.82
CA PHE A 113 1.37 13.92 10.89
C PHE A 113 -0.08 13.98 11.39
N LYS A 114 -1.03 14.37 10.52
CA LYS A 114 -2.44 14.46 10.85
C LYS A 114 -3.22 13.31 10.24
N ARG A 115 -4.15 12.72 11.02
CA ARG A 115 -5.06 11.67 10.53
C ARG A 115 -6.08 12.22 9.52
N GLN A 116 -6.46 13.47 9.67
CA GLN A 116 -7.33 14.18 8.72
C GLN A 116 -6.57 15.37 8.14
N CYS A 117 -6.66 15.53 6.83
CA CYS A 117 -5.99 16.62 6.15
C CYS A 117 -6.54 17.97 6.63
N PRO A 118 -5.73 18.83 7.27
CA PRO A 118 -6.20 20.13 7.76
C PRO A 118 -6.58 21.09 6.64
N LEU A 119 -6.05 20.87 5.42
CA LEU A 119 -6.33 21.66 4.22
C LEU A 119 -7.44 21.04 3.34
N GLY A 120 -7.95 19.85 3.71
CA GLY A 120 -9.05 19.16 3.02
C GLY A 120 -8.70 18.50 1.68
N HIS A 121 -7.62 18.89 1.01
CA HIS A 121 -7.33 18.47 -0.37
C HIS A 121 -6.65 17.09 -0.50
N LYS A 122 -5.94 16.62 0.53
CA LYS A 122 -5.20 15.33 0.53
C LYS A 122 -4.23 15.16 -0.64
N ASN A 123 -3.65 16.23 -1.17
CA ASN A 123 -2.81 16.20 -2.38
C ASN A 123 -1.58 15.30 -2.25
N CYS A 124 -1.06 15.10 -1.03
CA CYS A 124 0.05 14.17 -0.77
C CYS A 124 -0.26 12.72 -1.17
N LEU A 125 -1.54 12.34 -1.24
CA LEU A 125 -2.00 11.03 -1.70
C LEU A 125 -2.74 11.13 -3.04
N ASN A 126 -3.60 12.14 -3.22
CA ASN A 126 -4.39 12.27 -4.44
C ASN A 126 -3.55 12.54 -5.69
N ASN A 127 -2.42 13.26 -5.55
CA ASN A 127 -1.51 13.56 -6.68
C ASN A 127 -0.37 12.53 -6.81
N LEU A 128 -0.29 11.55 -5.90
CA LEU A 128 0.64 10.44 -6.01
C LEU A 128 -0.03 9.37 -6.87
N THR A 129 0.19 9.44 -8.17
CA THR A 129 -0.51 8.63 -9.16
C THR A 129 0.01 7.18 -9.22
N PRO A 130 -0.81 6.22 -9.70
CA PRO A 130 -0.39 4.82 -9.87
C PRO A 130 0.88 4.68 -10.71
N GLU A 131 1.05 5.51 -11.75
CA GLU A 131 2.22 5.50 -12.63
C GLU A 131 3.52 5.78 -11.86
N LYS A 132 3.48 6.68 -10.86
CA LYS A 132 4.66 6.95 -10.01
C LYS A 132 5.05 5.74 -9.17
N VAL A 133 4.06 5.01 -8.67
CA VAL A 133 4.31 3.76 -7.93
C VAL A 133 4.85 2.69 -8.87
N ARG A 134 4.30 2.60 -10.08
CA ARG A 134 4.70 1.62 -11.09
C ARG A 134 6.16 1.76 -11.54
N LEU A 135 6.73 2.97 -11.50
CA LEU A 135 8.12 3.21 -11.88
C LEU A 135 9.14 2.53 -10.97
N VAL A 136 8.76 2.12 -9.78
CA VAL A 136 9.63 1.51 -8.75
C VAL A 136 9.25 0.06 -8.42
N LEU A 137 8.27 -0.50 -9.11
CA LEU A 137 7.86 -1.91 -9.01
C LEU A 137 8.82 -2.84 -9.81
#